data_aca427eded7c7c7a4c8b464251df92fa
#
_entry.id   aca427eded7c7c7a4c8b464251df92fa
#
_cell.length_a   1.000
_cell.length_b   1.000
_cell.length_c   1.000
_cell.angle_alpha   90.00
_cell.angle_beta   90.00
_cell.angle_gamma   90.00
#
_symmetry.space_group_name_H-M   'P 1'
#
loop_
_entity.id
_entity.type
_entity.pdbx_description
1 polymer ?
#
loop_
_entity_poly.entity_id
_entity_poly.type
_entity_poly.pdbx_seq_one_letter_code
_entity_poly.pdbx_strand_id
1 'polypeptide(L)'
;MDRNEKFVITINRELGSGGRTVGRLLAEKLDVPFYDKALIKALQDKYKLSVEEIERLKGQSNSWWANFKRVVGLGHSVNPNNFVNQDDDEPETLTTDMIFKAEKEILLGIAHDESCVIAGRSGFFVLKSHPNHVSILIQAPMESRIKRVMKRQNKTEEEAKKTINKIDKMSEEYVKNYAHTSRYDTRNYDLVINMDGKTEEQAVDLILKYIG
;
A
#
# COMPACT_ATOMS: atom_id res chain seq x y z
N MET A 1 5.05 -1.21 -18.86
CA MET A 1 3.90 -0.40 -18.38
C MET A 1 3.79 0.84 -19.26
N ASP A 2 2.59 1.23 -19.68
CA ASP A 2 2.44 2.48 -20.44
C ASP A 2 2.32 3.67 -19.48
N ARG A 3 3.31 4.56 -19.49
CA ARG A 3 3.36 5.74 -18.61
C ARG A 3 2.59 6.95 -19.16
N ASN A 4 2.11 6.88 -20.40
CA ASN A 4 1.26 7.91 -21.01
C ASN A 4 -0.22 7.73 -20.64
N GLU A 5 -0.58 6.57 -20.13
CA GLU A 5 -1.92 6.26 -19.62
C GLU A 5 -1.92 6.22 -18.09
N LYS A 6 -3.11 6.22 -17.49
CA LYS A 6 -3.23 5.99 -16.03
C LYS A 6 -2.68 4.61 -15.69
N PHE A 7 -1.84 4.56 -14.67
CA PHE A 7 -1.20 3.34 -14.19
C PHE A 7 -1.28 3.21 -12.68
N VAL A 8 -1.18 1.98 -12.21
CA VAL A 8 -1.10 1.70 -10.78
C VAL A 8 0.07 0.77 -10.49
N ILE A 9 0.87 1.12 -9.50
CA ILE A 9 1.92 0.26 -8.98
C ILE A 9 1.53 -0.14 -7.56
N THR A 10 1.34 -1.44 -7.32
CA THR A 10 1.08 -1.95 -5.98
C THR A 10 2.32 -2.58 -5.37
N ILE A 11 2.62 -2.24 -4.12
CA ILE A 11 3.77 -2.78 -3.39
C ILE A 11 3.27 -3.55 -2.18
N ASN A 12 3.35 -4.89 -2.25
CA ASN A 12 3.26 -5.73 -1.06
C ASN A 12 4.64 -5.83 -0.42
N ARG A 13 4.69 -5.90 0.90
CA ARG A 13 5.96 -5.84 1.61
C ARG A 13 5.89 -6.55 2.96
N GLU A 14 7.02 -7.10 3.38
CA GLU A 14 7.24 -7.60 4.73
C GLU A 14 7.55 -6.44 5.69
N LEU A 15 7.15 -6.57 6.96
CA LEU A 15 7.53 -5.58 7.97
C LEU A 15 9.06 -5.52 8.11
N GLY A 16 9.61 -4.32 8.09
CA GLY A 16 11.06 -4.10 8.17
C GLY A 16 11.83 -4.30 6.88
N SER A 17 11.18 -4.67 5.74
CA SER A 17 11.88 -4.81 4.45
C SER A 17 12.28 -3.49 3.79
N GLY A 18 11.74 -2.35 4.24
CA GLY A 18 11.95 -1.05 3.58
C GLY A 18 10.94 -0.73 2.48
N GLY A 19 10.03 -1.65 2.16
CA GLY A 19 9.12 -1.52 1.04
C GLY A 19 8.19 -0.30 1.07
N ARG A 20 7.81 0.21 2.26
CA ARG A 20 7.06 1.48 2.36
C ARG A 20 7.90 2.67 1.87
N THR A 21 9.16 2.73 2.29
CA THR A 21 10.08 3.79 1.85
C THR A 21 10.32 3.72 0.35
N VAL A 22 10.53 2.51 -0.18
CA VAL A 22 10.66 2.29 -1.64
C VAL A 22 9.42 2.80 -2.36
N GLY A 23 8.21 2.48 -1.88
CA GLY A 23 6.96 2.95 -2.51
C GLY A 23 6.84 4.47 -2.52
N ARG A 24 7.17 5.13 -1.42
CA ARG A 24 7.15 6.59 -1.32
C ARG A 24 8.16 7.24 -2.28
N LEU A 25 9.40 6.77 -2.27
CA LEU A 25 10.44 7.28 -3.17
C LEU A 25 10.10 7.03 -4.65
N LEU A 26 9.50 5.88 -4.96
CA LEU A 26 9.03 5.58 -6.31
C LEU A 26 7.94 6.55 -6.76
N ALA A 27 6.96 6.81 -5.90
CA ALA A 27 5.89 7.77 -6.17
C ALA A 27 6.44 9.18 -6.40
N GLU A 28 7.40 9.62 -5.57
CA GLU A 28 8.11 10.89 -5.75
C GLU A 28 8.85 10.97 -7.10
N LYS A 29 9.54 9.90 -7.49
CA LYS A 29 10.26 9.83 -8.79
C LYS A 29 9.34 9.84 -10.00
N LEU A 30 8.13 9.30 -9.86
CA LEU A 30 7.12 9.23 -10.91
C LEU A 30 6.18 10.45 -10.91
N ASP A 31 6.32 11.34 -9.92
CA ASP A 31 5.42 12.48 -9.69
C ASP A 31 3.94 12.08 -9.58
N VAL A 32 3.68 11.02 -8.79
CA VAL A 32 2.33 10.51 -8.55
C VAL A 32 2.05 10.35 -7.05
N PRO A 33 0.78 10.36 -6.63
CA PRO A 33 0.40 10.12 -5.24
C PRO A 33 0.87 8.77 -4.71
N PHE A 34 1.20 8.74 -3.41
CA PHE A 34 1.49 7.53 -2.65
C PHE A 34 0.38 7.25 -1.64
N TYR A 35 -0.19 6.06 -1.69
CA TYR A 35 -1.22 5.59 -0.78
C TYR A 35 -0.74 4.38 0.02
N ASP A 36 -0.86 4.46 1.33
CA ASP A 36 -0.57 3.34 2.21
C ASP A 36 -1.74 3.08 3.18
N LYS A 37 -1.60 2.04 4.00
CA LYS A 37 -2.60 1.66 4.99
C LYS A 37 -3.00 2.80 5.91
N ALA A 38 -2.00 3.53 6.43
CA ALA A 38 -2.25 4.59 7.40
C ALA A 38 -3.04 5.74 6.77
N LEU A 39 -2.68 6.12 5.54
CA LEU A 39 -3.40 7.15 4.80
C LEU A 39 -4.84 6.71 4.46
N ILE A 40 -5.03 5.48 3.95
CA ILE A 40 -6.37 4.97 3.64
C ILE A 40 -7.25 4.95 4.90
N LYS A 41 -6.72 4.45 6.01
CA LYS A 41 -7.44 4.45 7.29
C LYS A 41 -7.78 5.87 7.75
N ALA A 42 -6.83 6.79 7.70
CA ALA A 42 -7.05 8.17 8.10
C ALA A 42 -8.13 8.86 7.24
N LEU A 43 -8.18 8.58 5.94
CA LEU A 43 -9.24 9.07 5.06
C LEU A 43 -10.61 8.49 5.42
N GLN A 44 -10.68 7.17 5.70
CA GLN A 44 -11.91 6.53 6.16
C GLN A 44 -12.42 7.13 7.46
N ASP A 45 -11.55 7.26 8.46
CA ASP A 45 -11.90 7.76 9.80
C ASP A 45 -12.34 9.23 9.75
N LYS A 46 -11.55 10.07 9.08
CA LYS A 46 -11.81 11.51 9.00
C LYS A 46 -13.08 11.86 8.21
N TYR A 47 -13.34 11.15 7.12
CA TYR A 47 -14.46 11.45 6.22
C TYR A 47 -15.59 10.41 6.32
N LYS A 48 -15.50 9.48 7.27
CA LYS A 48 -16.51 8.43 7.52
C LYS A 48 -16.87 7.66 6.25
N LEU A 49 -15.86 7.33 5.44
CA LEU A 49 -16.03 6.61 4.18
C LEU A 49 -16.44 5.15 4.43
N SER A 50 -17.70 4.93 4.77
CA SER A 50 -18.32 3.61 4.81
C SER A 50 -18.67 3.13 3.40
N VAL A 51 -19.10 1.88 3.27
CA VAL A 51 -19.56 1.32 1.98
C VAL A 51 -20.76 2.10 1.46
N GLU A 52 -21.70 2.45 2.33
CA GLU A 52 -22.93 3.18 2.00
C GLU A 52 -22.61 4.59 1.49
N GLU A 53 -21.67 5.28 2.15
CA GLU A 53 -21.25 6.62 1.72
C GLU A 53 -20.53 6.58 0.37
N ILE A 54 -19.68 5.58 0.16
CA ILE A 54 -18.98 5.41 -1.13
C ILE A 54 -19.97 5.10 -2.25
N GLU A 55 -20.95 4.21 -2.03
CA GLU A 55 -22.00 3.94 -3.02
C GLU A 55 -22.82 5.18 -3.34
N ARG A 56 -23.13 6.02 -2.35
CA ARG A 56 -23.78 7.32 -2.56
C ARG A 56 -22.94 8.24 -3.46
N LEU A 57 -21.63 8.32 -3.22
CA LEU A 57 -20.71 9.13 -4.03
C LEU A 57 -20.58 8.59 -5.47
N LYS A 58 -20.52 7.27 -5.63
CA LYS A 58 -20.49 6.60 -6.95
C LYS A 58 -21.78 6.87 -7.74
N GLY A 59 -22.93 6.88 -7.08
CA GLY A 59 -24.21 7.24 -7.71
C GLY A 59 -24.25 8.67 -8.26
N GLN A 60 -23.41 9.56 -7.76
CA GLN A 60 -23.30 10.94 -8.23
C GLN A 60 -22.32 11.13 -9.40
N SER A 61 -21.29 10.29 -9.50
CA SER A 61 -20.26 10.41 -10.53
C SER A 61 -19.43 9.15 -10.69
N ASN A 62 -19.12 8.78 -11.94
CA ASN A 62 -18.18 7.71 -12.24
C ASN A 62 -16.75 8.00 -11.72
N SER A 63 -16.36 9.27 -11.66
CA SER A 63 -15.09 9.75 -11.08
C SER A 63 -15.31 10.26 -9.65
N TRP A 64 -15.95 9.44 -8.83
CA TRP A 64 -16.32 9.82 -7.46
C TRP A 64 -15.11 10.19 -6.60
N TRP A 65 -13.99 9.53 -6.78
CA TRP A 65 -12.77 9.80 -6.01
C TRP A 65 -12.20 11.19 -6.33
N ALA A 66 -12.10 11.55 -7.62
CA ALA A 66 -11.63 12.86 -8.04
C ALA A 66 -12.55 13.98 -7.51
N ASN A 67 -13.86 13.78 -7.58
CA ASN A 67 -14.84 14.71 -7.04
C ASN A 67 -14.74 14.82 -5.52
N PHE A 68 -14.61 13.70 -4.81
CA PHE A 68 -14.41 13.67 -3.37
C PHE A 68 -13.15 14.46 -2.97
N LYS A 69 -12.00 14.21 -3.60
CA LYS A 69 -10.76 14.96 -3.32
C LYS A 69 -10.94 16.46 -3.49
N ARG A 70 -11.62 16.88 -4.55
CA ARG A 70 -11.89 18.29 -4.82
C ARG A 70 -12.75 18.94 -3.75
N VAL A 71 -13.82 18.27 -3.32
CA VAL A 71 -14.75 18.77 -2.29
C VAL A 71 -14.07 18.90 -0.94
N VAL A 72 -13.25 17.93 -0.56
CA VAL A 72 -12.55 17.92 0.75
C VAL A 72 -11.22 18.68 0.75
N GLY A 73 -10.86 19.31 -0.38
CA GLY A 73 -9.64 20.11 -0.49
C GLY A 73 -8.34 19.28 -0.49
N LEU A 74 -8.41 18.00 -0.83
CA LEU A 74 -7.24 17.17 -1.05
C LEU A 74 -6.70 17.50 -2.45
N GLY A 75 -5.57 18.25 -2.52
CA GLY A 75 -4.94 18.62 -3.79
C GLY A 75 -4.44 17.41 -4.59
N HIS A 76 -3.76 17.67 -5.71
CA HIS A 76 -3.19 16.63 -6.60
C HIS A 76 -2.16 15.73 -5.89
N SER A 77 -1.53 16.24 -4.84
CA SER A 77 -0.61 15.49 -3.98
C SER A 77 -1.20 15.35 -2.58
N VAL A 78 -1.69 14.17 -2.25
CA VAL A 78 -2.00 13.82 -0.87
C VAL A 78 -0.67 13.60 -0.16
N ASN A 79 -0.24 14.59 0.63
CA ASN A 79 1.00 14.46 1.39
C ASN A 79 0.75 13.54 2.60
N PRO A 80 1.33 12.33 2.62
CA PRO A 80 1.17 11.40 3.74
C PRO A 80 1.60 12.01 5.08
N ASN A 81 2.55 12.93 5.07
CA ASN A 81 3.07 13.58 6.27
C ASN A 81 2.01 14.44 6.98
N ASN A 82 0.97 14.87 6.28
CA ASN A 82 -0.13 15.64 6.89
C ASN A 82 -1.14 14.75 7.65
N PHE A 83 -1.05 13.42 7.47
CA PHE A 83 -2.00 12.45 8.03
C PHE A 83 -1.34 11.43 8.96
N VAL A 84 -0.01 11.33 8.99
CA VAL A 84 0.68 10.22 9.64
C VAL A 84 1.78 10.69 10.57
N ASN A 85 1.44 10.73 11.86
CA ASN A 85 2.38 10.50 12.95
C ASN A 85 2.19 9.10 13.58
N GLN A 86 1.55 8.16 12.88
CA GLN A 86 1.35 6.81 13.38
C GLN A 86 2.20 5.83 12.58
N ASP A 87 3.08 5.16 13.30
CA ASP A 87 3.87 4.07 12.77
C ASP A 87 2.95 2.94 12.27
N ASP A 88 3.30 2.33 11.13
CA ASP A 88 2.62 1.17 10.53
C ASP A 88 2.57 -0.07 11.45
N ASP A 89 2.92 0.07 12.68
CA ASP A 89 3.27 -0.97 13.63
C ASP A 89 2.23 -1.16 14.76
N GLU A 90 1.13 -0.41 14.76
CA GLU A 90 0.02 -0.81 15.59
C GLU A 90 -0.59 -2.11 15.09
N PRO A 91 -0.84 -3.08 15.98
CA PRO A 91 -1.48 -4.33 15.59
C PRO A 91 -2.81 -4.00 14.91
N GLU A 92 -2.96 -4.45 13.67
CA GLU A 92 -4.24 -4.39 12.98
C GLU A 92 -5.29 -5.02 13.87
N THR A 93 -6.20 -4.24 14.41
CA THR A 93 -7.48 -4.77 14.83
C THR A 93 -8.06 -5.47 13.60
N LEU A 94 -8.49 -6.72 13.77
CA LEU A 94 -9.11 -7.52 12.71
C LEU A 94 -10.10 -6.65 11.94
N THR A 95 -9.80 -6.39 10.68
CA THR A 95 -10.67 -5.59 9.83
C THR A 95 -11.93 -6.41 9.60
N THR A 96 -13.08 -5.83 9.86
CA THR A 96 -14.37 -6.45 9.52
C THR A 96 -14.53 -6.48 8.00
N ASP A 97 -15.37 -7.39 7.50
CA ASP A 97 -15.68 -7.45 6.06
C ASP A 97 -16.16 -6.11 5.48
N MET A 98 -16.86 -5.32 6.30
CA MET A 98 -17.31 -3.98 5.90
C MET A 98 -16.12 -3.03 5.69
N ILE A 99 -15.12 -3.07 6.58
CA ILE A 99 -13.92 -2.24 6.43
C ILE A 99 -13.16 -2.66 5.16
N PHE A 100 -12.98 -3.96 4.93
CA PHE A 100 -12.34 -4.44 3.70
C PHE A 100 -13.09 -4.00 2.45
N LYS A 101 -14.42 -4.09 2.43
CA LYS A 101 -15.23 -3.64 1.29
C LYS A 101 -15.04 -2.14 1.03
N ALA A 102 -15.08 -1.30 2.07
CA ALA A 102 -14.84 0.13 1.91
C ALA A 102 -13.41 0.43 1.41
N GLU A 103 -12.40 -0.23 1.96
CA GLU A 103 -11.02 -0.12 1.48
C GLU A 103 -10.87 -0.50 0.01
N LYS A 104 -11.48 -1.62 -0.38
CA LYS A 104 -11.49 -2.07 -1.79
C LYS A 104 -12.08 -1.02 -2.72
N GLU A 105 -13.22 -0.44 -2.37
CA GLU A 105 -13.88 0.59 -3.19
C GLU A 105 -13.04 1.87 -3.26
N ILE A 106 -12.37 2.26 -2.17
CA ILE A 106 -11.42 3.39 -2.19
C ILE A 106 -10.27 3.10 -3.15
N LEU A 107 -9.65 1.92 -3.09
CA LEU A 107 -8.55 1.56 -3.98
C LEU A 107 -8.99 1.55 -5.45
N LEU A 108 -10.16 1.01 -5.76
CA LEU A 108 -10.73 1.02 -7.11
C LEU A 108 -11.00 2.45 -7.60
N GLY A 109 -11.54 3.32 -6.75
CA GLY A 109 -11.78 4.72 -7.08
C GLY A 109 -10.48 5.49 -7.34
N ILE A 110 -9.46 5.29 -6.51
CA ILE A 110 -8.13 5.88 -6.71
C ILE A 110 -7.57 5.45 -8.07
N ALA A 111 -7.51 4.14 -8.32
CA ALA A 111 -6.93 3.58 -9.54
C ALA A 111 -7.68 3.98 -10.83
N HIS A 112 -8.99 4.18 -10.74
CA HIS A 112 -9.79 4.69 -11.85
C HIS A 112 -9.48 6.15 -12.18
N ASP A 113 -9.27 6.98 -11.16
CA ASP A 113 -9.20 8.42 -11.35
C ASP A 113 -7.78 8.95 -11.58
N GLU A 114 -6.74 8.28 -11.09
CA GLU A 114 -5.36 8.78 -11.19
C GLU A 114 -4.29 7.68 -11.24
N SER A 115 -3.11 8.01 -11.79
CA SER A 115 -1.91 7.18 -11.63
C SER A 115 -1.41 7.27 -10.19
N CYS A 116 -0.98 6.14 -9.60
CA CYS A 116 -0.54 6.13 -8.21
C CYS A 116 0.36 4.95 -7.85
N VAL A 117 1.01 5.06 -6.69
CA VAL A 117 1.67 3.95 -6.00
C VAL A 117 0.91 3.62 -4.72
N ILE A 118 0.55 2.36 -4.54
CA ILE A 118 -0.22 1.87 -3.38
C ILE A 118 0.59 0.83 -2.62
N ALA A 119 0.78 1.02 -1.31
CA ALA A 119 1.50 0.08 -0.46
C ALA A 119 0.55 -0.70 0.46
N GLY A 120 0.43 -2.01 0.22
CA GLY A 120 -0.37 -2.94 1.03
C GLY A 120 -1.84 -3.05 0.61
N ARG A 121 -2.71 -3.34 1.58
CA ARG A 121 -4.18 -3.48 1.42
C ARG A 121 -4.63 -4.49 0.37
N SER A 122 -3.85 -5.56 0.19
CA SER A 122 -4.08 -6.53 -0.89
C SER A 122 -4.23 -5.88 -2.26
N GLY A 123 -3.58 -4.72 -2.48
CA GLY A 123 -3.67 -3.95 -3.72
C GLY A 123 -3.35 -4.80 -4.95
N PHE A 124 -2.35 -5.71 -4.86
CA PHE A 124 -2.02 -6.65 -5.92
C PHE A 124 -3.21 -7.52 -6.37
N PHE A 125 -4.12 -7.84 -5.44
CA PHE A 125 -5.33 -8.63 -5.72
C PHE A 125 -6.50 -7.74 -6.14
N VAL A 126 -6.76 -6.67 -5.38
CA VAL A 126 -7.88 -5.75 -5.64
C VAL A 126 -7.79 -5.13 -7.02
N LEU A 127 -6.58 -4.79 -7.46
CA LEU A 127 -6.34 -4.09 -8.72
C LEU A 127 -5.83 -5.00 -9.84
N LYS A 128 -5.91 -6.32 -9.66
CA LYS A 128 -5.45 -7.31 -10.65
C LYS A 128 -6.05 -7.11 -12.04
N SER A 129 -7.28 -6.63 -12.12
CA SER A 129 -7.96 -6.39 -13.41
C SER A 129 -7.73 -5.00 -13.99
N HIS A 130 -6.94 -4.15 -13.34
CA HIS A 130 -6.60 -2.85 -13.89
C HIS A 130 -5.65 -3.02 -15.08
N PRO A 131 -5.94 -2.45 -16.28
CA PRO A 131 -5.22 -2.78 -17.51
C PRO A 131 -3.74 -2.38 -17.49
N ASN A 132 -3.38 -1.36 -16.72
CA ASN A 132 -2.02 -0.83 -16.61
C ASN A 132 -1.54 -0.92 -15.15
N HIS A 133 -1.48 -2.14 -14.61
CA HIS A 133 -1.10 -2.45 -13.24
C HIS A 133 0.24 -3.19 -13.19
N VAL A 134 1.08 -2.81 -12.25
CA VAL A 134 2.30 -3.54 -11.89
C VAL A 134 2.28 -3.89 -10.41
N SER A 135 2.38 -5.17 -10.10
CA SER A 135 2.40 -5.70 -8.74
C SER A 135 3.82 -6.08 -8.31
N ILE A 136 4.24 -5.59 -7.15
CA ILE A 136 5.61 -5.77 -6.64
C ILE A 136 5.56 -6.35 -5.23
N LEU A 137 6.40 -7.35 -4.95
CA LEU A 137 6.67 -7.85 -3.61
C LEU A 137 8.08 -7.44 -3.17
N ILE A 138 8.18 -6.80 -1.99
CA ILE A 138 9.47 -6.43 -1.40
C ILE A 138 9.69 -7.23 -0.11
N GLN A 139 10.76 -8.01 -0.11
CA GLN A 139 11.17 -8.91 0.96
C GLN A 139 12.56 -8.53 1.48
N ALA A 140 12.93 -8.99 2.68
CA ALA A 140 14.28 -8.91 3.20
C ALA A 140 14.56 -10.06 4.18
N PRO A 141 15.83 -10.46 4.37
CA PRO A 141 16.21 -11.42 5.41
C PRO A 141 15.78 -10.95 6.81
N MET A 142 15.39 -11.91 7.67
CA MET A 142 14.89 -11.62 9.01
C MET A 142 15.84 -10.73 9.81
N GLU A 143 17.15 -10.98 9.74
CA GLU A 143 18.15 -10.18 10.46
C GLU A 143 18.15 -8.71 10.04
N SER A 144 18.07 -8.45 8.73
CA SER A 144 18.00 -7.08 8.18
C SER A 144 16.72 -6.37 8.62
N ARG A 145 15.61 -7.11 8.63
CA ARG A 145 14.31 -6.62 9.08
C ARG A 145 14.30 -6.28 10.57
N ILE A 146 14.86 -7.15 11.41
CA ILE A 146 15.01 -6.92 12.85
C ILE A 146 15.81 -5.66 13.11
N LYS A 147 16.99 -5.52 12.49
CA LYS A 147 17.84 -4.31 12.65
C LYS A 147 17.07 -3.02 12.29
N ARG A 148 16.28 -3.05 11.23
CA ARG A 148 15.49 -1.90 10.80
C ARG A 148 14.36 -1.58 11.77
N VAL A 149 13.62 -2.59 12.26
CA VAL A 149 12.55 -2.41 13.24
C VAL A 149 13.10 -1.90 14.57
N MET A 150 14.20 -2.47 15.07
CA MET A 150 14.88 -1.99 16.28
C MET A 150 15.20 -0.49 16.17
N LYS A 151 15.82 -0.08 15.05
CA LYS A 151 16.22 1.33 14.84
C LYS A 151 15.02 2.27 14.77
N ARG A 152 13.94 1.86 14.08
CA ARG A 152 12.76 2.73 13.86
C ARG A 152 11.85 2.84 15.07
N GLN A 153 11.74 1.78 15.87
CA GLN A 153 10.77 1.69 16.96
C GLN A 153 11.42 1.68 18.35
N ASN A 154 12.74 1.83 18.42
CA ASN A 154 13.51 1.79 19.67
C ASN A 154 13.20 0.52 20.49
N LYS A 155 13.14 -0.64 19.81
CA LYS A 155 12.84 -1.95 20.39
C LYS A 155 14.12 -2.78 20.58
N THR A 156 14.06 -3.72 21.50
CA THR A 156 15.05 -4.78 21.60
C THR A 156 14.93 -5.75 20.44
N GLU A 157 15.96 -6.60 20.21
CA GLU A 157 15.95 -7.60 19.15
C GLU A 157 14.77 -8.59 19.30
N GLU A 158 14.53 -9.05 20.51
CA GLU A 158 13.44 -9.98 20.82
C GLU A 158 12.07 -9.36 20.54
N GLU A 159 11.85 -8.12 20.99
CA GLU A 159 10.61 -7.38 20.72
C GLU A 159 10.42 -7.13 19.23
N ALA A 160 11.47 -6.75 18.50
CA ALA A 160 11.43 -6.55 17.07
C ALA A 160 11.05 -7.83 16.33
N LYS A 161 11.67 -8.96 16.67
CA LYS A 161 11.38 -10.28 16.10
C LYS A 161 9.91 -10.68 16.37
N LYS A 162 9.45 -10.48 17.60
CA LYS A 162 8.06 -10.76 18.00
C LYS A 162 7.06 -9.90 17.23
N THR A 163 7.36 -8.60 17.06
CA THR A 163 6.55 -7.67 16.29
C THR A 163 6.48 -8.09 14.82
N ILE A 164 7.63 -8.40 14.19
CA ILE A 164 7.69 -8.86 12.80
C ILE A 164 6.83 -10.09 12.59
N ASN A 165 7.01 -11.13 13.41
CA ASN A 165 6.26 -12.38 13.29
C ASN A 165 4.75 -12.15 13.43
N LYS A 166 4.35 -11.31 14.40
CA LYS A 166 2.96 -10.98 14.62
C LYS A 166 2.34 -10.27 13.40
N ILE A 167 2.99 -9.21 12.91
CA ILE A 167 2.47 -8.41 11.80
C ILE A 167 2.45 -9.21 10.49
N ASP A 168 3.49 -10.00 10.21
CA ASP A 168 3.52 -10.83 9.01
C ASP A 168 2.43 -11.91 9.03
N LYS A 169 2.21 -12.53 10.18
CA LYS A 169 1.12 -13.50 10.35
C LYS A 169 -0.25 -12.85 10.10
N MET A 170 -0.52 -11.70 10.72
CA MET A 170 -1.77 -10.98 10.52
C MET A 170 -1.96 -10.54 9.06
N SER A 171 -0.90 -10.09 8.41
CA SER A 171 -0.95 -9.69 7.00
C SER A 171 -1.18 -10.88 6.06
N GLU A 172 -0.62 -12.05 6.38
CA GLU A 172 -0.87 -13.29 5.65
C GLU A 172 -2.30 -13.78 5.82
N GLU A 173 -2.83 -13.74 7.06
CA GLU A 173 -4.22 -14.08 7.35
C GLU A 173 -5.19 -13.15 6.62
N TYR A 174 -4.91 -11.84 6.60
CA TYR A 174 -5.69 -10.88 5.84
C TYR A 174 -5.75 -11.23 4.35
N VAL A 175 -4.61 -11.51 3.73
CA VAL A 175 -4.56 -11.89 2.31
C VAL A 175 -5.29 -13.21 2.07
N LYS A 176 -5.12 -14.22 2.93
CA LYS A 176 -5.84 -15.50 2.82
C LYS A 176 -7.34 -15.32 2.88
N ASN A 177 -7.83 -14.50 3.81
CA ASN A 177 -9.26 -14.30 4.01
C ASN A 177 -9.92 -13.57 2.83
N TYR A 178 -9.27 -12.58 2.25
CA TYR A 178 -9.88 -11.69 1.26
C TYR A 178 -9.45 -11.93 -0.18
N ALA A 179 -8.22 -12.42 -0.37
CA ALA A 179 -7.69 -12.72 -1.70
C ALA A 179 -7.63 -14.22 -2.02
N HIS A 180 -7.94 -15.09 -1.03
CA HIS A 180 -7.92 -16.55 -1.14
C HIS A 180 -6.60 -17.12 -1.70
N THR A 181 -5.49 -16.44 -1.41
CA THR A 181 -4.13 -16.80 -1.81
C THR A 181 -3.13 -16.47 -0.71
N SER A 182 -1.87 -16.83 -0.88
CA SER A 182 -0.80 -16.38 0.00
C SER A 182 -0.18 -15.08 -0.50
N ARG A 183 0.13 -14.16 0.42
CA ARG A 183 0.93 -12.97 0.10
C ARG A 183 2.36 -13.31 -0.35
N TYR A 184 2.82 -14.54 -0.11
CA TYR A 184 4.14 -15.04 -0.48
C TYR A 184 4.12 -15.85 -1.78
N ASP A 185 2.96 -16.08 -2.39
CA ASP A 185 2.88 -16.70 -3.70
C ASP A 185 3.37 -15.72 -4.76
N THR A 186 4.60 -15.95 -5.24
CA THR A 186 5.28 -15.07 -6.18
C THR A 186 4.58 -14.95 -7.53
N ARG A 187 3.68 -15.87 -7.87
CA ARG A 187 2.84 -15.82 -9.08
C ARG A 187 1.84 -14.66 -9.07
N ASN A 188 1.65 -14.02 -7.92
CA ASN A 188 0.79 -12.83 -7.78
C ASN A 188 1.51 -11.52 -8.10
N TYR A 189 2.80 -11.57 -8.44
CA TYR A 189 3.63 -10.37 -8.60
C TYR A 189 4.39 -10.38 -9.90
N ASP A 190 4.48 -9.21 -10.54
CA ASP A 190 5.29 -9.01 -11.73
C ASP A 190 6.78 -8.88 -11.40
N LEU A 191 7.10 -8.38 -10.19
CA LEU A 191 8.46 -8.20 -9.73
C LEU A 191 8.58 -8.55 -8.24
N VAL A 192 9.60 -9.34 -7.89
CA VAL A 192 9.95 -9.65 -6.49
C VAL A 192 11.35 -9.13 -6.22
N ILE A 193 11.49 -8.28 -5.20
CA ILE A 193 12.77 -7.68 -4.81
C ILE A 193 13.16 -8.15 -3.41
N ASN A 194 14.32 -8.79 -3.32
CA ASN A 194 14.97 -9.03 -2.05
C ASN A 194 15.91 -7.86 -1.73
N MET A 195 15.66 -7.20 -0.58
CA MET A 195 16.40 -6.02 -0.14
C MET A 195 17.75 -6.33 0.53
N ASP A 196 18.20 -7.60 0.50
CA ASP A 196 19.49 -7.94 1.05
C ASP A 196 20.62 -7.21 0.31
N GLY A 197 21.44 -6.49 1.07
CA GLY A 197 22.55 -5.67 0.54
C GLY A 197 22.14 -4.50 -0.37
N LYS A 198 20.84 -4.15 -0.43
CA LYS A 198 20.34 -3.04 -1.26
C LYS A 198 19.80 -1.88 -0.45
N THR A 199 19.99 -0.67 -0.98
CA THR A 199 19.31 0.52 -0.49
C THR A 199 17.92 0.66 -1.09
N GLU A 200 17.11 1.53 -0.50
CA GLU A 200 15.78 1.83 -1.02
C GLU A 200 15.85 2.49 -2.41
N GLU A 201 16.84 3.34 -2.65
CA GLU A 201 17.08 4.00 -3.93
C GLU A 201 17.44 2.97 -5.03
N GLN A 202 18.30 2.01 -4.72
CA GLN A 202 18.63 0.92 -5.65
C GLN A 202 17.41 0.08 -6.01
N ALA A 203 16.51 -0.16 -5.05
CA ALA A 203 15.26 -0.86 -5.35
C ALA A 203 14.33 -0.03 -6.24
N VAL A 204 14.26 1.29 -6.02
CA VAL A 204 13.51 2.21 -6.89
C VAL A 204 14.08 2.20 -8.31
N ASP A 205 15.40 2.26 -8.48
CA ASP A 205 16.06 2.23 -9.79
C ASP A 205 15.77 0.92 -10.53
N LEU A 206 15.76 -0.22 -9.82
CA LEU A 206 15.36 -1.51 -10.39
C LEU A 206 13.91 -1.50 -10.88
N ILE A 207 13.00 -0.93 -10.08
CA ILE A 207 11.59 -0.82 -10.46
C ILE A 207 11.43 0.08 -11.68
N LEU A 208 12.06 1.27 -11.68
CA LEU A 208 12.01 2.19 -12.81
C LEU A 208 12.52 1.56 -14.09
N LYS A 209 13.61 0.79 -14.01
CA LYS A 209 14.15 0.04 -15.15
C LYS A 209 13.20 -1.05 -15.65
N TYR A 210 12.45 -1.69 -14.75
CA TYR A 210 11.48 -2.72 -15.11
C TYR A 210 10.24 -2.14 -15.80
N ILE A 211 9.77 -0.99 -15.37
CA ILE A 211 8.54 -0.40 -15.92
C ILE A 211 8.75 0.45 -17.18
N GLY A 212 9.99 0.75 -17.55
CA GLY A 212 10.35 1.50 -18.79
C GLY A 212 10.59 2.98 -18.53
#